data_5bbf99f9ddf89b20c59bac605430f11d
#
_entry.id   5bbf99f9ddf89b20c59bac605430f11d
#
_cell.length_a   1.000
_cell.length_b   1.000
_cell.length_c   1.000
_cell.angle_alpha   90.00
_cell.angle_beta   90.00
_cell.angle_gamma   90.00
#
_symmetry.space_group_name_H-M   'P 1'
#
loop_
_entity.id
_entity.type
_entity.pdbx_description
1 polymer ?
#
loop_
_entity_poly.entity_id
_entity_poly.type
_entity_poly.pdbx_seq_one_letter_code
_entity_poly.pdbx_strand_id
1 'polypeptide(L)'
;DAKKGAAVFQRCAICHSTTKGAGAKIGPNLFGVVGRKAGTMPDFPYSAAMKGAGFVWTPEKLQAYIQHPQQVVPGNRMAFAGVSSKADDADLVAYLGTLK
;
A
#
# COMPACT_ATOMS: atom_id res chain seq x y z
N ASP A 1 -11.71 6.04 9.24
CA ASP A 1 -11.27 6.00 10.65
C ASP A 1 -9.94 5.27 10.77
N ALA A 2 -8.90 6.01 11.13
CA ALA A 2 -7.54 5.47 11.22
C ALA A 2 -7.41 4.33 12.24
N LYS A 3 -8.15 4.41 13.33
CA LYS A 3 -8.11 3.39 14.37
C LYS A 3 -8.70 2.07 13.88
N LYS A 4 -9.81 2.12 13.16
CA LYS A 4 -10.37 0.92 12.50
C LYS A 4 -9.45 0.46 11.39
N GLY A 5 -8.81 1.37 10.67
CA GLY A 5 -7.85 1.05 9.61
C GLY A 5 -6.65 0.27 10.12
N ALA A 6 -6.18 0.57 11.33
CA ALA A 6 -5.10 -0.20 11.95
C ALA A 6 -5.49 -1.67 12.13
N ALA A 7 -6.74 -1.94 12.48
CA ALA A 7 -7.25 -3.30 12.59
C ALA A 7 -7.33 -3.98 11.21
N VAL A 8 -7.80 -3.26 10.20
CA VAL A 8 -7.85 -3.76 8.81
C VAL A 8 -6.44 -4.07 8.31
N PHE A 9 -5.45 -3.24 8.69
CA PHE A 9 -4.06 -3.41 8.27
C PHE A 9 -3.48 -4.77 8.71
N GLN A 10 -4.03 -5.42 9.72
CA GLN A 10 -3.53 -6.73 10.15
C GLN A 10 -3.48 -7.73 8.99
N ARG A 11 -4.33 -7.57 7.99
CA ARG A 11 -4.30 -8.40 6.77
C ARG A 11 -3.06 -8.15 5.93
N CYS A 12 -2.41 -7.00 6.10
CA CYS A 12 -1.23 -6.58 5.33
C CYS A 12 0.06 -6.74 6.14
N ALA A 13 -0.03 -6.89 7.45
CA ALA A 13 1.11 -6.85 8.37
C ALA A 13 2.10 -7.99 8.16
N ILE A 14 1.66 -9.11 7.59
CA ILE A 14 2.54 -10.24 7.27
C ILE A 14 3.56 -9.82 6.20
N CYS A 15 3.14 -8.99 5.25
CA CYS A 15 3.95 -8.63 4.08
C CYS A 15 4.57 -7.24 4.16
N HIS A 16 3.99 -6.34 4.95
CA HIS A 16 4.41 -4.94 5.01
C HIS A 16 4.73 -4.49 6.43
N SER A 17 5.80 -3.73 6.58
CA SER A 17 6.11 -3.02 7.82
C SER A 17 5.55 -1.60 7.76
N THR A 18 5.32 -0.99 8.93
CA THR A 18 4.91 0.40 9.06
C THR A 18 5.83 1.18 9.98
N THR A 19 6.94 0.59 10.38
CA THR A 19 7.90 1.23 11.30
C THR A 19 8.94 2.01 10.50
N LYS A 20 9.11 3.29 10.83
CA LYS A 20 10.12 4.13 10.18
C LYS A 20 11.49 3.46 10.24
N GLY A 21 12.14 3.35 9.11
CA GLY A 21 13.48 2.77 9.00
C GLY A 21 13.54 1.26 8.99
N ALA A 22 12.40 0.56 9.14
CA ALA A 22 12.38 -0.89 9.02
C ALA A 22 12.60 -1.30 7.57
N GLY A 23 13.32 -2.40 7.37
CA GLY A 23 13.54 -2.95 6.03
C GLY A 23 12.29 -3.53 5.40
N ALA A 24 12.40 -3.88 4.12
CA ALA A 24 11.33 -4.54 3.39
C ALA A 24 11.11 -5.95 3.95
N LYS A 25 9.87 -6.40 3.86
CA LYS A 25 9.46 -7.79 4.11
C LYS A 25 9.15 -8.43 2.75
N ILE A 26 8.03 -9.15 2.64
CA ILE A 26 7.53 -9.65 1.36
C ILE A 26 7.12 -8.47 0.47
N GLY A 27 6.63 -7.38 1.08
CA GLY A 27 6.34 -6.12 0.42
C GLY A 27 7.17 -4.97 0.99
N PRO A 28 7.14 -3.79 0.35
CA PRO A 28 7.89 -2.64 0.83
C PRO A 28 7.32 -2.08 2.12
N ASN A 29 8.17 -1.35 2.87
CA ASN A 29 7.72 -0.64 4.06
C ASN A 29 6.73 0.46 3.66
N LEU A 30 5.60 0.52 4.34
CA LEU A 30 4.53 1.47 4.04
C LEU A 30 4.60 2.76 4.84
N PHE A 31 5.61 2.91 5.73
CA PHE A 31 5.78 4.19 6.43
C PHE A 31 6.03 5.30 5.41
N GLY A 32 5.21 6.35 5.49
CA GLY A 32 5.32 7.48 4.56
C GLY A 32 4.78 7.19 3.16
N VAL A 33 3.97 6.15 2.97
CA VAL A 33 3.48 5.76 1.64
C VAL A 33 2.62 6.83 0.98
N VAL A 34 1.80 7.55 1.74
CA VAL A 34 0.99 8.64 1.18
C VAL A 34 1.93 9.78 0.79
N GLY A 35 1.90 10.16 -0.48
CA GLY A 35 2.79 11.17 -1.04
C GLY A 35 4.09 10.61 -1.63
N ARG A 36 4.32 9.30 -1.55
CA ARG A 36 5.51 8.66 -2.09
C ARG A 36 5.26 8.21 -3.52
N LYS A 37 6.26 8.39 -4.39
CA LYS A 37 6.17 7.88 -5.76
C LYS A 37 6.18 6.36 -5.76
N ALA A 38 5.30 5.76 -6.56
CA ALA A 38 5.19 4.31 -6.66
C ALA A 38 6.51 3.69 -7.15
N GLY A 39 6.87 2.55 -6.56
CA GLY A 39 8.03 1.79 -6.99
C GLY A 39 9.38 2.38 -6.62
N THR A 40 9.49 3.21 -5.60
CA THR A 40 10.72 3.96 -5.30
C THR A 40 11.45 3.57 -4.03
N MET A 41 10.95 2.62 -3.23
CA MET A 41 11.70 2.16 -2.05
C MET A 41 12.95 1.41 -2.50
N PRO A 42 14.16 1.84 -2.07
CA PRO A 42 15.41 1.30 -2.63
C PRO A 42 15.72 -0.14 -2.23
N ASP A 43 15.14 -0.62 -1.14
CA ASP A 43 15.43 -1.96 -0.61
C ASP A 43 14.41 -3.02 -1.04
N PHE A 44 13.51 -2.70 -1.98
CA PHE A 44 12.49 -3.65 -2.41
C PHE A 44 12.54 -3.88 -3.92
N PRO A 45 12.56 -5.14 -4.39
CA PRO A 45 12.58 -5.47 -5.81
C PRO A 45 11.16 -5.42 -6.40
N TYR A 46 10.71 -4.26 -6.82
CA TYR A 46 9.40 -4.09 -7.41
C TYR A 46 9.27 -4.82 -8.75
N SER A 47 8.03 -5.19 -9.11
CA SER A 47 7.73 -5.64 -10.46
C SER A 47 8.01 -4.52 -11.47
N ALA A 48 8.25 -4.88 -12.73
CA ALA A 48 8.43 -3.88 -13.79
C ALA A 48 7.19 -2.98 -13.91
N ALA A 49 5.99 -3.56 -13.75
CA ALA A 49 4.74 -2.81 -13.78
C ALA A 49 4.69 -1.72 -12.70
N MET A 50 5.10 -2.05 -11.48
CA MET A 50 5.11 -1.09 -10.37
C MET A 50 6.18 -0.02 -10.56
N LYS A 51 7.37 -0.39 -11.01
CA LYS A 51 8.45 0.58 -11.29
C LYS A 51 8.05 1.56 -12.38
N GLY A 52 7.32 1.10 -13.38
CA GLY A 52 6.88 1.90 -14.50
C GLY A 52 5.58 2.65 -14.28
N ALA A 53 4.94 2.52 -13.13
CA ALA A 53 3.62 3.11 -12.88
C ALA A 53 3.63 4.63 -12.95
N GLY A 54 4.69 5.28 -12.46
CA GLY A 54 4.93 6.71 -12.69
C GLY A 54 4.04 7.69 -11.92
N PHE A 55 3.27 7.22 -10.96
CA PHE A 55 2.39 8.10 -10.19
C PHE A 55 2.83 8.21 -8.73
N VAL A 56 2.29 9.21 -8.03
CA VAL A 56 2.47 9.38 -6.58
C VAL A 56 1.27 8.75 -5.87
N TRP A 57 1.52 8.09 -4.74
CA TRP A 57 0.45 7.52 -3.93
C TRP A 57 -0.35 8.62 -3.23
N THR A 58 -1.48 9.01 -3.81
CA THR A 58 -2.47 9.84 -3.15
C THR A 58 -3.45 8.94 -2.38
N PRO A 59 -4.23 9.49 -1.43
CA PRO A 59 -5.27 8.68 -0.77
C PRO A 59 -6.23 8.03 -1.77
N GLU A 60 -6.62 8.75 -2.82
CA GLU A 60 -7.53 8.23 -3.85
C GLU A 60 -6.90 7.10 -4.63
N LYS A 61 -5.62 7.23 -5.00
CA LYS A 61 -4.90 6.20 -5.75
C LYS A 61 -4.72 4.94 -4.89
N LEU A 62 -4.38 5.11 -3.60
CA LEU A 62 -4.27 4.00 -2.67
C LEU A 62 -5.60 3.27 -2.51
N GLN A 63 -6.70 4.03 -2.40
CA GLN A 63 -8.03 3.45 -2.25
C GLN A 63 -8.38 2.57 -3.45
N ALA A 64 -8.16 3.08 -4.66
CA ALA A 64 -8.42 2.32 -5.88
C ALA A 64 -7.54 1.08 -5.97
N TYR A 65 -6.25 1.21 -5.66
CA TYR A 65 -5.30 0.10 -5.73
C TYR A 65 -5.64 -1.00 -4.72
N ILE A 66 -5.99 -0.63 -3.50
CA ILE A 66 -6.31 -1.61 -2.45
C ILE A 66 -7.57 -2.40 -2.81
N GLN A 67 -8.54 -1.77 -3.47
CA GLN A 67 -9.73 -2.48 -3.94
C GLN A 67 -9.44 -3.41 -5.12
N HIS A 68 -8.64 -2.96 -6.07
CA HIS A 68 -8.38 -3.68 -7.32
C HIS A 68 -6.92 -3.52 -7.75
N PRO A 69 -5.98 -4.22 -7.07
CA PRO A 69 -4.56 -4.03 -7.36
C PRO A 69 -4.18 -4.26 -8.82
N GLN A 70 -4.75 -5.26 -9.47
CA GLN A 70 -4.40 -5.58 -10.84
C GLN A 70 -5.04 -4.63 -11.86
N GLN A 71 -6.08 -3.89 -11.47
CA GLN A 71 -6.67 -2.88 -12.36
C GLN A 71 -5.86 -1.58 -12.35
N VAL A 72 -5.31 -1.20 -11.19
CA VAL A 72 -4.53 0.04 -11.06
C VAL A 72 -3.10 -0.15 -11.56
N VAL A 73 -2.48 -1.28 -11.24
CA VAL A 73 -1.13 -1.63 -11.70
C VAL A 73 -1.17 -3.05 -12.26
N PRO A 74 -1.64 -3.22 -13.51
CA PRO A 74 -1.67 -4.55 -14.13
C PRO A 74 -0.26 -5.15 -14.17
N GLY A 75 -0.14 -6.42 -13.81
CA GLY A 75 1.15 -7.10 -13.79
C GLY A 75 1.94 -6.93 -12.50
N ASN A 76 1.38 -6.29 -11.47
CA ASN A 76 2.06 -6.23 -10.17
C ASN A 76 2.13 -7.63 -9.54
N ARG A 77 3.08 -7.83 -8.63
CA ARG A 77 3.35 -9.13 -8.00
C ARG A 77 2.79 -9.24 -6.58
N MET A 78 1.93 -8.32 -6.17
CA MET A 78 1.33 -8.39 -4.85
C MET A 78 0.30 -9.53 -4.79
N ALA A 79 0.52 -10.50 -3.90
CA ALA A 79 -0.37 -11.66 -3.75
C ALA A 79 -1.55 -11.28 -2.85
N PHE A 80 -2.41 -10.39 -3.31
CA PHE A 80 -3.52 -9.86 -2.54
C PHE A 80 -4.67 -9.50 -3.48
N ALA A 81 -5.83 -10.07 -3.21
CA ALA A 81 -7.01 -9.89 -4.08
C ALA A 81 -7.67 -8.52 -3.92
N GLY A 82 -7.36 -7.80 -2.86
CA GLY A 82 -7.96 -6.51 -2.58
C GLY A 82 -8.90 -6.54 -1.38
N VAL A 83 -9.26 -5.37 -0.89
CA VAL A 83 -10.26 -5.19 0.17
C VAL A 83 -11.56 -4.81 -0.50
N SER A 84 -12.56 -5.69 -0.45
CA SER A 84 -13.83 -5.46 -1.16
C SER A 84 -14.76 -4.48 -0.44
N SER A 85 -14.66 -4.36 0.89
CA SER A 85 -15.47 -3.41 1.65
C SER A 85 -14.93 -1.99 1.46
N LYS A 86 -15.77 -1.10 0.94
CA LYS A 86 -15.39 0.31 0.76
C LYS A 86 -15.12 1.00 2.09
N ALA A 87 -15.85 0.64 3.15
CA ALA A 87 -15.64 1.19 4.48
C ALA A 87 -14.28 0.77 5.05
N ASP A 88 -13.93 -0.51 4.92
CA ASP A 88 -12.63 -1.02 5.36
C ASP A 88 -11.50 -0.37 4.58
N ASP A 89 -11.66 -0.20 3.28
CA ASP A 89 -10.65 0.45 2.42
C ASP A 89 -10.44 1.90 2.84
N ALA A 90 -11.51 2.65 3.04
CA ALA A 90 -11.40 4.05 3.48
C ALA A 90 -10.71 4.15 4.85
N ASP A 91 -11.05 3.26 5.78
CA ASP A 91 -10.42 3.23 7.09
C ASP A 91 -8.93 2.89 7.00
N LEU A 92 -8.58 1.93 6.14
CA LEU A 92 -7.19 1.55 5.92
C LEU A 92 -6.37 2.70 5.34
N VAL A 93 -6.91 3.40 4.35
CA VAL A 93 -6.23 4.55 3.74
C VAL A 93 -6.03 5.66 4.77
N ALA A 94 -7.02 5.91 5.63
CA ALA A 94 -6.89 6.87 6.72
C ALA A 94 -5.75 6.48 7.68
N TYR A 95 -5.63 5.19 7.99
CA TYR A 95 -4.54 4.69 8.82
C TYR A 95 -3.18 4.92 8.14
N LEU A 96 -3.06 4.56 6.87
CA LEU A 96 -1.81 4.75 6.14
C LEU A 96 -1.39 6.21 6.09
N GLY A 97 -2.34 7.12 6.03
CA GLY A 97 -2.07 8.57 6.07
C GLY A 97 -1.47 9.05 7.39
N THR A 98 -1.58 8.28 8.47
CA THR A 98 -0.96 8.63 9.75
C THR A 98 0.51 8.23 9.83
N LEU A 99 1.02 7.46 8.87
CA LEU A 99 2.39 6.94 8.86
C LEU A 99 3.34 7.97 8.23
N LYS A 100 3.70 8.97 9.02
CA LYS A 100 4.55 10.08 8.55
C LYS A 100 5.81 10.22 9.37
#